data_7a577fef55a1661d329c3a5d18bd8a35
#
_entry.id   7a577fef55a1661d329c3a5d18bd8a35
#
_cell.length_a   1.000
_cell.length_b   1.000
_cell.length_c   1.000
_cell.angle_alpha   90.00
_cell.angle_beta   90.00
_cell.angle_gamma   90.00
#
_symmetry.space_group_name_H-M   'P 1'
#
loop_
_entity.id
_entity.type
_entity.pdbx_description
1 polymer ?
#
loop_
_entity_poly.entity_id
_entity_poly.type
_entity_poly.pdbx_seq_one_letter_code
_entity_poly.pdbx_strand_id
1 'polypeptide(L)'
;MKLIFTTILFLTILTTFGQTRTPKDFGFRQIDFLYKTDKVDILIKSKKGDENKKKPLFFFCQGSLPQPLIKYDERGTYDVFPFNPDSLSINYHIVIVGKPYIPLIADTKTLGNNFTFIDSTGQFPKKYIARNLLDYYVDRNIEIIKYLQKQTWISSKQLVVAGHSEGSTIASKIASISPLVTHLIYSGGNPMGRIMSIIQQSRARETDTDSTRFGEEELSYWQDVVTNKTSLDATQGDPYKSTFDFSIPPIQYLEKLKIPVLVCYGTKDWSSPFNDYLRVDLIRKGKSNFTFRPYIGTEHNYFPLTSDNRPNYEIFNWDKVANYWLKWLDQK
;
A
#
# COMPACT_ATOMS: atom_id res chain seq x y z
N MET A 1 -36.04 -46.73 56.52
CA MET A 1 -36.35 -45.71 55.54
C MET A 1 -35.03 -44.95 55.22
N LYS A 2 -34.39 -45.29 54.07
CA LYS A 2 -33.14 -44.64 53.66
C LYS A 2 -33.47 -43.54 52.61
N LEU A 3 -33.25 -42.30 52.98
CA LEU A 3 -33.35 -41.14 52.06
C LEU A 3 -32.13 -41.15 51.14
N ILE A 4 -32.36 -41.24 49.81
CA ILE A 4 -31.34 -41.06 48.81
C ILE A 4 -31.42 -39.59 48.36
N PHE A 5 -30.38 -38.80 48.67
CA PHE A 5 -30.20 -37.45 48.16
C PHE A 5 -29.56 -37.53 46.76
N THR A 6 -30.32 -37.23 45.73
CA THR A 6 -29.81 -37.10 44.35
C THR A 6 -29.32 -35.68 44.16
N THR A 7 -27.99 -35.50 44.12
CA THR A 7 -27.39 -34.21 43.80
C THR A 7 -27.37 -34.03 42.28
N ILE A 8 -28.20 -33.11 41.77
CA ILE A 8 -28.19 -32.72 40.35
C ILE A 8 -27.07 -31.68 40.15
N LEU A 9 -26.01 -32.09 39.42
CA LEU A 9 -24.89 -31.23 39.03
C LEU A 9 -25.30 -30.43 37.78
N PHE A 10 -25.60 -29.13 37.95
CA PHE A 10 -25.80 -28.24 36.84
C PHE A 10 -24.45 -27.90 36.18
N LEU A 11 -24.15 -28.50 35.03
CA LEU A 11 -23.01 -28.11 34.18
C LEU A 11 -23.41 -26.85 33.42
N THR A 12 -22.99 -25.67 33.88
CA THR A 12 -23.09 -24.44 33.09
C THR A 12 -21.99 -24.47 32.03
N ILE A 13 -22.38 -24.75 30.79
CA ILE A 13 -21.51 -24.57 29.61
C ILE A 13 -21.37 -23.06 29.39
N LEU A 14 -20.26 -22.49 29.85
CA LEU A 14 -19.84 -21.13 29.45
C LEU A 14 -19.38 -21.18 28.01
N THR A 15 -20.28 -20.92 27.07
CA THR A 15 -19.91 -20.61 25.69
C THR A 15 -19.21 -19.24 25.70
N THR A 16 -17.89 -19.25 25.70
CA THR A 16 -17.10 -18.07 25.40
C THR A 16 -17.33 -17.74 23.92
N PHE A 17 -18.31 -16.87 23.64
CA PHE A 17 -18.36 -16.20 22.35
C PHE A 17 -17.10 -15.36 22.23
N GLY A 18 -16.16 -15.78 21.40
CA GLY A 18 -15.02 -14.97 21.03
C GLY A 18 -15.51 -13.61 20.56
N GLN A 19 -15.19 -12.56 21.29
CA GLN A 19 -15.62 -11.20 20.97
C GLN A 19 -15.05 -10.83 19.58
N THR A 20 -15.90 -10.64 18.60
CA THR A 20 -15.49 -10.24 17.26
C THR A 20 -14.81 -8.88 17.33
N ARG A 21 -13.52 -8.83 17.04
CA ARG A 21 -12.73 -7.59 17.05
C ARG A 21 -13.19 -6.66 15.92
N THR A 22 -13.28 -5.38 16.21
CA THR A 22 -13.70 -4.33 15.28
C THR A 22 -12.55 -3.35 15.04
N PRO A 23 -12.52 -2.58 13.94
CA PRO A 23 -11.50 -1.56 13.72
C PRO A 23 -11.36 -0.53 14.86
N LYS A 24 -12.47 -0.27 15.58
CA LYS A 24 -12.46 0.63 16.74
C LYS A 24 -11.56 0.12 17.88
N ASP A 25 -11.48 -1.19 18.08
CA ASP A 25 -10.62 -1.80 19.09
C ASP A 25 -9.13 -1.57 18.80
N PHE A 26 -8.82 -1.23 17.55
CA PHE A 26 -7.48 -0.90 17.06
C PHE A 26 -7.27 0.61 16.83
N GLY A 27 -8.21 1.44 17.29
CA GLY A 27 -8.11 2.90 17.20
C GLY A 27 -8.39 3.47 15.80
N PHE A 28 -9.17 2.76 14.99
CA PHE A 28 -9.61 3.21 13.67
C PHE A 28 -11.11 3.41 13.61
N ARG A 29 -11.54 4.42 12.85
CA ARG A 29 -12.90 4.54 12.37
C ARG A 29 -13.00 3.81 11.03
N GLN A 30 -14.07 3.03 10.84
CA GLN A 30 -14.40 2.37 9.58
C GLN A 30 -15.54 3.10 8.89
N ILE A 31 -15.46 3.17 7.58
CA ILE A 31 -16.58 3.52 6.69
C ILE A 31 -16.73 2.39 5.68
N ASP A 32 -17.91 1.82 5.63
CA ASP A 32 -18.31 0.90 4.57
C ASP A 32 -18.71 1.73 3.33
N PHE A 33 -18.08 1.44 2.22
CA PHE A 33 -18.32 2.11 0.95
C PHE A 33 -18.72 1.09 -0.11
N LEU A 34 -19.64 1.45 -0.98
CA LEU A 34 -20.01 0.62 -2.12
C LEU A 34 -19.45 1.25 -3.39
N TYR A 35 -18.49 0.57 -4.02
CA TYR A 35 -17.96 0.96 -5.32
C TYR A 35 -18.47 0.01 -6.40
N LYS A 36 -19.36 0.50 -7.26
CA LYS A 36 -20.13 -0.36 -8.18
C LYS A 36 -20.89 -1.42 -7.35
N THR A 37 -20.52 -2.69 -7.45
CA THR A 37 -21.10 -3.81 -6.69
C THR A 37 -20.19 -4.33 -5.58
N ASP A 38 -18.98 -3.78 -5.44
CA ASP A 38 -17.97 -4.27 -4.51
C ASP A 38 -18.05 -3.51 -3.19
N LYS A 39 -18.11 -4.24 -2.08
CA LYS A 39 -17.92 -3.66 -0.74
C LYS A 39 -16.46 -3.24 -0.56
N VAL A 40 -16.25 -2.06 -0.03
CA VAL A 40 -14.94 -1.48 0.19
C VAL A 40 -14.84 -0.96 1.62
N ASP A 41 -13.87 -1.45 2.35
CA ASP A 41 -13.57 -1.01 3.71
C ASP A 41 -12.58 0.16 3.67
N ILE A 42 -12.98 1.28 4.27
CA ILE A 42 -12.15 2.47 4.43
C ILE A 42 -11.81 2.61 5.91
N LEU A 43 -10.53 2.56 6.24
CA LEU A 43 -10.05 2.87 7.59
C LEU A 43 -9.55 4.31 7.67
N ILE A 44 -9.90 4.97 8.79
CA ILE A 44 -9.51 6.33 9.07
C ILE A 44 -8.85 6.40 10.43
N LYS A 45 -7.60 6.85 10.45
CA LYS A 45 -6.87 7.21 11.66
C LYS A 45 -6.97 8.71 11.87
N SER A 46 -7.46 9.09 13.04
CA SER A 46 -7.49 10.48 13.52
C SER A 46 -6.78 10.55 14.87
N LYS A 47 -6.25 11.70 15.24
CA LYS A 47 -5.85 11.93 16.62
C LYS A 47 -7.05 11.73 17.53
N LYS A 48 -6.87 10.99 18.63
CA LYS A 48 -7.93 10.72 19.61
C LYS A 48 -8.56 12.04 20.12
N GLY A 49 -9.88 12.13 20.02
CA GLY A 49 -10.66 13.32 20.37
C GLY A 49 -10.77 14.36 19.23
N ASP A 50 -10.14 14.13 18.08
CA ASP A 50 -10.19 15.00 16.91
C ASP A 50 -10.98 14.39 15.75
N GLU A 51 -11.69 13.30 15.96
CA GLU A 51 -12.36 12.52 14.90
C GLU A 51 -13.36 13.36 14.08
N ASN A 52 -13.97 14.37 14.72
CA ASN A 52 -14.93 15.28 14.09
C ASN A 52 -14.36 16.69 13.84
N LYS A 53 -13.10 16.95 14.19
CA LYS A 53 -12.45 18.22 13.87
C LYS A 53 -12.18 18.30 12.36
N LYS A 54 -12.37 19.48 11.82
CA LYS A 54 -12.14 19.73 10.40
C LYS A 54 -10.66 19.75 10.08
N LYS A 55 -10.14 18.66 9.49
CA LYS A 55 -8.73 18.47 9.08
C LYS A 55 -8.61 18.08 7.62
N PRO A 56 -7.49 18.36 6.95
CA PRO A 56 -7.21 17.88 5.60
C PRO A 56 -7.07 16.35 5.58
N LEU A 57 -7.17 15.79 4.37
CA LEU A 57 -7.09 14.37 4.11
C LEU A 57 -5.68 13.97 3.68
N PHE A 58 -5.14 12.93 4.32
CA PHE A 58 -3.95 12.21 3.87
C PHE A 58 -4.37 10.81 3.42
N PHE A 59 -4.45 10.61 2.10
CA PHE A 59 -4.91 9.37 1.50
C PHE A 59 -3.71 8.50 1.11
N PHE A 60 -3.54 7.36 1.80
CA PHE A 60 -2.41 6.46 1.59
C PHE A 60 -2.79 5.26 0.72
N CYS A 61 -2.08 5.10 -0.40
CA CYS A 61 -2.18 3.95 -1.29
C CYS A 61 -1.15 2.89 -0.88
N GLN A 62 -1.63 1.72 -0.48
CA GLN A 62 -0.78 0.61 -0.03
C GLN A 62 -0.06 -0.11 -1.19
N GLY A 63 0.95 -0.92 -0.86
CA GLY A 63 1.70 -1.76 -1.81
C GLY A 63 0.90 -2.93 -2.40
N SER A 64 1.58 -3.83 -3.11
CA SER A 64 0.94 -4.88 -3.94
C SER A 64 0.31 -6.02 -3.16
N LEU A 65 0.83 -6.38 -1.98
CA LEU A 65 0.43 -7.60 -1.30
C LEU A 65 -1.06 -7.59 -0.88
N PRO A 66 -1.81 -8.68 -1.10
CA PRO A 66 -3.20 -8.82 -0.66
C PRO A 66 -3.28 -9.14 0.83
N GLN A 67 -2.96 -8.16 1.65
CA GLN A 67 -2.97 -8.28 3.11
C GLN A 67 -4.22 -7.66 3.71
N PRO A 68 -4.78 -8.25 4.79
CA PRO A 68 -5.70 -7.55 5.67
C PRO A 68 -5.07 -6.24 6.18
N LEU A 69 -5.87 -5.18 6.31
CA LEU A 69 -5.34 -3.93 6.86
C LEU A 69 -4.95 -4.11 8.33
N ILE A 70 -5.79 -4.77 9.11
CA ILE A 70 -5.53 -5.05 10.52
C ILE A 70 -5.14 -6.52 10.67
N LYS A 71 -3.94 -6.76 11.16
CA LYS A 71 -3.39 -8.09 11.47
C LYS A 71 -3.08 -8.15 12.96
N TYR A 72 -3.39 -9.27 13.60
CA TYR A 72 -3.14 -9.45 15.03
C TYR A 72 -2.80 -10.90 15.36
N ASP A 73 -2.15 -11.12 16.49
CA ASP A 73 -1.98 -12.41 17.16
C ASP A 73 -2.01 -12.22 18.69
N GLU A 74 -1.58 -13.22 19.45
CA GLU A 74 -1.48 -13.14 20.91
C GLU A 74 -0.44 -12.13 21.43
N ARG A 75 0.52 -11.70 20.59
CA ARG A 75 1.54 -10.71 20.96
C ARG A 75 1.05 -9.28 20.75
N GLY A 76 -0.02 -9.08 19.98
CA GLY A 76 -0.58 -7.77 19.73
C GLY A 76 -1.07 -7.55 18.31
N THR A 77 -1.02 -6.30 17.88
CA THR A 77 -1.47 -5.84 16.56
C THR A 77 -0.28 -5.43 15.73
N TYR A 78 -0.26 -5.85 14.48
CA TYR A 78 0.71 -5.39 13.49
C TYR A 78 0.26 -4.08 12.86
N ASP A 79 1.21 -3.25 12.49
CA ASP A 79 0.93 -1.92 11.94
C ASP A 79 0.10 -1.98 10.65
N VAL A 80 -0.90 -1.10 10.59
CA VAL A 80 -1.75 -0.89 9.39
C VAL A 80 -1.00 -0.07 8.34
N PHE A 81 -0.22 0.91 8.79
CA PHE A 81 0.68 1.70 7.96
C PHE A 81 2.12 1.23 8.14
N PRO A 82 3.00 1.41 7.16
CA PRO A 82 4.42 1.07 7.33
C PRO A 82 5.15 2.02 8.30
N PHE A 83 4.50 3.06 8.78
CA PHE A 83 4.99 4.08 9.73
C PHE A 83 3.99 4.29 10.85
N ASN A 84 4.46 4.83 11.98
CA ASN A 84 3.56 5.27 13.04
C ASN A 84 2.72 6.49 12.55
N PRO A 85 1.39 6.35 12.43
CA PRO A 85 0.54 7.40 11.88
C PRO A 85 0.26 8.55 12.88
N ASP A 86 0.66 8.45 14.14
CA ASP A 86 0.23 9.38 15.19
C ASP A 86 0.70 10.81 14.92
N SER A 87 1.94 11.01 14.45
CA SER A 87 2.47 12.34 14.11
C SER A 87 1.68 13.01 12.96
N LEU A 88 1.38 12.27 11.90
CA LEU A 88 0.56 12.76 10.79
C LEU A 88 -0.90 13.00 11.22
N SER A 89 -1.44 12.21 12.15
CA SER A 89 -2.81 12.33 12.62
C SER A 89 -3.09 13.62 13.40
N ILE A 90 -2.04 14.32 13.87
CA ILE A 90 -2.16 15.63 14.48
C ILE A 90 -2.77 16.63 13.49
N ASN A 91 -2.30 16.64 12.26
CA ASN A 91 -2.67 17.62 11.23
C ASN A 91 -3.68 17.07 10.21
N TYR A 92 -3.78 15.75 10.04
CA TYR A 92 -4.57 15.10 8.99
C TYR A 92 -5.52 14.04 9.55
N HIS A 93 -6.58 13.76 8.80
CA HIS A 93 -7.25 12.46 8.87
C HIS A 93 -6.55 11.55 7.85
N ILE A 94 -5.97 10.44 8.34
CA ILE A 94 -5.20 9.51 7.51
C ILE A 94 -6.12 8.39 7.06
N VAL A 95 -6.19 8.16 5.77
CA VAL A 95 -7.07 7.17 5.15
C VAL A 95 -6.27 6.10 4.45
N ILE A 96 -6.68 4.85 4.63
CA ILE A 96 -6.23 3.70 3.87
C ILE A 96 -7.43 2.85 3.47
N VAL A 97 -7.39 2.25 2.29
CA VAL A 97 -8.51 1.48 1.73
C VAL A 97 -8.11 0.02 1.60
N GLY A 98 -8.98 -0.88 2.04
CA GLY A 98 -8.76 -2.32 1.94
C GLY A 98 -8.60 -2.80 0.50
N LYS A 99 -7.82 -3.85 0.31
CA LYS A 99 -7.76 -4.58 -0.97
C LYS A 99 -9.12 -5.26 -1.21
N PRO A 100 -9.61 -5.31 -2.47
CA PRO A 100 -10.91 -5.89 -2.77
C PRO A 100 -10.94 -7.37 -2.39
N TYR A 101 -12.01 -7.78 -1.71
CA TYR A 101 -12.23 -9.18 -1.30
C TYR A 101 -11.14 -9.77 -0.37
N ILE A 102 -10.33 -8.94 0.24
CA ILE A 102 -9.41 -9.31 1.30
C ILE A 102 -10.07 -8.91 2.63
N PRO A 103 -10.10 -9.76 3.66
CA PRO A 103 -10.68 -9.41 4.96
C PRO A 103 -10.01 -8.16 5.54
N LEU A 104 -10.82 -7.33 6.20
CA LEU A 104 -10.32 -6.11 6.84
C LEU A 104 -9.42 -6.42 8.03
N ILE A 105 -9.80 -7.44 8.80
CA ILE A 105 -9.14 -7.88 10.04
C ILE A 105 -8.89 -9.38 9.94
N ALA A 106 -7.69 -9.83 10.29
CA ALA A 106 -7.38 -11.26 10.37
C ALA A 106 -6.36 -11.58 11.48
N ASP A 107 -6.50 -12.78 12.06
CA ASP A 107 -5.45 -13.40 12.86
C ASP A 107 -4.31 -13.86 11.94
N THR A 108 -3.07 -13.54 12.29
CA THR A 108 -1.89 -13.88 11.48
C THR A 108 -1.73 -15.38 11.26
N LYS A 109 -2.27 -16.21 12.14
CA LYS A 109 -2.27 -17.67 12.02
C LYS A 109 -3.08 -18.18 10.83
N THR A 110 -4.00 -17.37 10.32
CA THR A 110 -4.86 -17.69 9.16
C THR A 110 -4.31 -17.17 7.84
N LEU A 111 -3.15 -16.53 7.86
CA LEU A 111 -2.53 -15.88 6.72
C LEU A 111 -1.35 -16.70 6.18
N GLY A 112 -1.10 -16.58 4.89
CA GLY A 112 0.08 -17.13 4.24
C GLY A 112 1.35 -16.32 4.46
N ASN A 113 2.38 -16.62 3.69
CA ASN A 113 3.64 -15.91 3.74
C ASN A 113 3.45 -14.39 3.55
N ASN A 114 4.25 -13.60 4.26
CA ASN A 114 4.15 -12.15 4.24
C ASN A 114 2.75 -11.62 4.62
N PHE A 115 2.03 -12.34 5.47
CA PHE A 115 0.66 -12.01 5.89
C PHE A 115 -0.34 -11.87 4.74
N THR A 116 -0.13 -12.56 3.63
CA THR A 116 -1.08 -12.52 2.51
C THR A 116 -2.30 -13.38 2.82
N PHE A 117 -3.47 -12.89 2.41
CA PHE A 117 -4.69 -13.67 2.51
C PHE A 117 -4.76 -14.68 1.36
N ILE A 118 -4.93 -15.92 1.70
CA ILE A 118 -5.19 -17.04 0.77
C ILE A 118 -6.54 -17.66 1.10
N ASP A 119 -7.24 -18.15 0.10
CA ASP A 119 -8.51 -18.83 0.29
C ASP A 119 -8.33 -20.31 0.71
N SER A 120 -9.42 -21.04 0.87
CA SER A 120 -9.40 -22.45 1.25
C SER A 120 -8.66 -23.37 0.26
N THR A 121 -8.36 -22.89 -0.94
CA THR A 121 -7.57 -23.63 -1.95
C THR A 121 -6.08 -23.31 -1.90
N GLY A 122 -5.66 -22.42 -0.98
CA GLY A 122 -4.29 -21.96 -0.87
C GLY A 122 -3.89 -20.93 -1.95
N GLN A 123 -4.87 -20.34 -2.62
CA GLN A 123 -4.65 -19.36 -3.68
C GLN A 123 -5.21 -17.99 -3.31
N PHE A 124 -4.83 -16.97 -4.03
CA PHE A 124 -5.49 -15.67 -3.91
C PHE A 124 -6.94 -15.76 -4.41
N PRO A 125 -7.90 -15.11 -3.72
CA PRO A 125 -9.30 -15.16 -4.12
C PRO A 125 -9.49 -14.72 -5.58
N LYS A 126 -10.22 -15.48 -6.37
CA LYS A 126 -10.51 -15.13 -7.79
C LYS A 126 -11.14 -13.75 -7.95
N LYS A 127 -12.00 -13.33 -7.00
CA LYS A 127 -12.59 -11.99 -7.00
C LYS A 127 -11.57 -10.90 -6.73
N TYR A 128 -10.56 -11.15 -5.88
CA TYR A 128 -9.43 -10.23 -5.70
C TYR A 128 -8.65 -10.10 -7.02
N ILE A 129 -8.25 -11.21 -7.63
CA ILE A 129 -7.48 -11.22 -8.89
C ILE A 129 -8.21 -10.41 -9.96
N ALA A 130 -9.53 -10.57 -10.11
CA ALA A 130 -10.34 -9.84 -11.08
C ALA A 130 -10.43 -8.32 -10.80
N ARG A 131 -10.06 -7.84 -9.63
CA ARG A 131 -10.06 -6.44 -9.22
C ARG A 131 -8.67 -5.88 -8.93
N ASN A 132 -7.63 -6.71 -8.95
CA ASN A 132 -6.24 -6.28 -8.75
C ASN A 132 -5.69 -5.60 -10.02
N LEU A 133 -6.33 -4.50 -10.41
CA LEU A 133 -6.06 -3.74 -11.65
C LEU A 133 -5.82 -2.27 -11.31
N LEU A 134 -4.87 -1.65 -12.00
CA LEU A 134 -4.52 -0.24 -11.77
C LEU A 134 -5.73 0.69 -11.91
N ASP A 135 -6.51 0.55 -12.98
CA ASP A 135 -7.68 1.40 -13.22
C ASP A 135 -8.77 1.19 -12.18
N TYR A 136 -8.99 -0.07 -11.74
CA TYR A 136 -9.94 -0.33 -10.66
C TYR A 136 -9.56 0.42 -9.39
N TYR A 137 -8.29 0.37 -8.97
CA TYR A 137 -7.84 1.09 -7.78
C TYR A 137 -7.92 2.61 -7.93
N VAL A 138 -7.53 3.14 -9.09
CA VAL A 138 -7.54 4.59 -9.35
C VAL A 138 -8.97 5.12 -9.34
N ASP A 139 -9.87 4.52 -10.11
CA ASP A 139 -11.26 4.98 -10.22
C ASP A 139 -11.99 4.87 -8.88
N ARG A 140 -11.85 3.71 -8.19
CA ARG A 140 -12.42 3.49 -6.86
C ARG A 140 -11.92 4.54 -5.85
N ASN A 141 -10.61 4.78 -5.82
CA ASN A 141 -10.02 5.70 -4.86
C ASN A 141 -10.42 7.15 -5.14
N ILE A 142 -10.58 7.55 -6.40
CA ILE A 142 -11.11 8.88 -6.77
C ILE A 142 -12.56 9.04 -6.27
N GLU A 143 -13.42 8.04 -6.42
CA GLU A 143 -14.79 8.11 -5.91
C GLU A 143 -14.83 8.16 -4.38
N ILE A 144 -13.97 7.41 -3.69
CA ILE A 144 -13.82 7.48 -2.23
C ILE A 144 -13.34 8.88 -1.80
N ILE A 145 -12.34 9.44 -2.47
CA ILE A 145 -11.85 10.80 -2.20
C ILE A 145 -12.98 11.82 -2.36
N LYS A 146 -13.75 11.76 -3.45
CA LYS A 146 -14.91 12.63 -3.67
C LYS A 146 -15.97 12.49 -2.58
N TYR A 147 -16.23 11.28 -2.11
CA TYR A 147 -17.15 11.01 -1.02
C TYR A 147 -16.64 11.60 0.30
N LEU A 148 -15.36 11.39 0.62
CA LEU A 148 -14.75 11.90 1.86
C LEU A 148 -14.69 13.43 1.87
N GLN A 149 -14.39 14.07 0.75
CA GLN A 149 -14.34 15.55 0.64
C GLN A 149 -15.70 16.22 0.92
N LYS A 150 -16.81 15.50 0.84
CA LYS A 150 -18.15 16.01 1.20
C LYS A 150 -18.44 15.92 2.72
N GLN A 151 -17.59 15.25 3.50
CA GLN A 151 -17.80 15.09 4.93
C GLN A 151 -17.47 16.40 5.67
N THR A 152 -18.27 16.76 6.67
CA THR A 152 -18.13 18.02 7.43
C THR A 152 -16.82 18.13 8.19
N TRP A 153 -16.23 16.99 8.55
CA TRP A 153 -14.96 16.89 9.27
C TRP A 153 -13.74 16.90 8.34
N ILE A 154 -13.91 16.91 7.01
CA ILE A 154 -12.81 17.08 6.05
C ILE A 154 -12.67 18.54 5.62
N SER A 155 -11.44 19.01 5.63
CA SER A 155 -11.05 20.30 5.06
C SER A 155 -10.67 20.13 3.60
N SER A 156 -11.29 20.90 2.71
CA SER A 156 -10.96 20.90 1.28
C SER A 156 -9.69 21.71 0.95
N LYS A 157 -9.03 22.34 1.94
CA LYS A 157 -7.84 23.19 1.70
C LYS A 157 -6.64 22.41 1.18
N GLN A 158 -6.52 21.15 1.61
CA GLN A 158 -5.40 20.30 1.22
C GLN A 158 -5.88 18.84 1.10
N LEU A 159 -5.44 18.18 0.04
CA LEU A 159 -5.57 16.74 -0.14
C LEU A 159 -4.20 16.19 -0.53
N VAL A 160 -3.61 15.42 0.36
CA VAL A 160 -2.37 14.69 0.10
C VAL A 160 -2.72 13.29 -0.36
N VAL A 161 -2.22 12.87 -1.52
CA VAL A 161 -2.22 11.47 -1.92
C VAL A 161 -0.80 10.95 -1.84
N ALA A 162 -0.60 9.92 -1.03
CA ALA A 162 0.69 9.28 -0.83
C ALA A 162 0.61 7.80 -1.22
N GLY A 163 1.68 7.27 -1.76
CA GLY A 163 1.75 5.84 -2.06
C GLY A 163 3.16 5.31 -1.98
N HIS A 164 3.29 4.06 -1.57
CA HIS A 164 4.56 3.35 -1.53
C HIS A 164 4.52 2.11 -2.43
N SER A 165 5.63 1.82 -3.11
CA SER A 165 5.73 0.67 -4.01
C SER A 165 4.66 0.74 -5.12
N GLU A 166 3.85 -0.29 -5.33
CA GLU A 166 2.68 -0.27 -6.23
C GLU A 166 1.75 0.90 -5.94
N GLY A 167 1.56 1.25 -4.66
CA GLY A 167 0.73 2.38 -4.24
C GLY A 167 1.21 3.71 -4.81
N SER A 168 2.49 3.88 -5.10
CA SER A 168 3.03 5.09 -5.72
C SER A 168 2.56 5.26 -7.16
N THR A 169 2.43 4.18 -7.92
CA THR A 169 1.85 4.17 -9.27
C THR A 169 0.37 4.57 -9.23
N ILE A 170 -0.39 3.99 -8.28
CA ILE A 170 -1.80 4.36 -8.06
C ILE A 170 -1.91 5.84 -7.69
N ALA A 171 -1.11 6.32 -6.73
CA ALA A 171 -1.12 7.69 -6.25
C ALA A 171 -0.78 8.70 -7.37
N SER A 172 0.25 8.43 -8.18
CA SER A 172 0.66 9.29 -9.29
C SER A 172 -0.42 9.38 -10.37
N LYS A 173 -1.10 8.27 -10.69
CA LYS A 173 -2.20 8.27 -11.66
C LYS A 173 -3.43 9.01 -11.10
N ILE A 174 -3.79 8.81 -9.83
CA ILE A 174 -4.85 9.60 -9.18
C ILE A 174 -4.53 11.10 -9.26
N ALA A 175 -3.32 11.51 -8.89
CA ALA A 175 -2.91 12.91 -8.92
C ALA A 175 -2.94 13.51 -10.33
N SER A 176 -2.65 12.72 -11.37
CA SER A 176 -2.66 13.19 -12.77
C SER A 176 -4.07 13.37 -13.34
N ILE A 177 -5.09 12.73 -12.74
CA ILE A 177 -6.48 12.74 -13.24
C ILE A 177 -7.37 13.62 -12.37
N SER A 178 -7.18 13.57 -11.03
CA SER A 178 -8.06 14.26 -10.09
C SER A 178 -7.54 15.67 -9.74
N PRO A 179 -8.27 16.74 -10.09
CA PRO A 179 -7.89 18.11 -9.73
C PRO A 179 -8.04 18.40 -8.23
N LEU A 180 -8.63 17.48 -7.46
CA LEU A 180 -8.76 17.62 -6.01
C LEU A 180 -7.42 17.43 -5.28
N VAL A 181 -6.47 16.71 -5.89
CA VAL A 181 -5.17 16.43 -5.27
C VAL A 181 -4.32 17.69 -5.28
N THR A 182 -3.84 18.07 -4.11
CA THR A 182 -2.99 19.27 -3.95
C THR A 182 -1.52 18.93 -3.76
N HIS A 183 -1.20 17.72 -3.24
CA HIS A 183 0.17 17.25 -2.98
C HIS A 183 0.28 15.77 -3.29
N LEU A 184 1.38 15.35 -3.88
CA LEU A 184 1.70 13.95 -4.13
C LEU A 184 2.97 13.55 -3.38
N ILE A 185 2.92 12.40 -2.69
CA ILE A 185 4.10 11.71 -2.17
C ILE A 185 4.27 10.39 -2.94
N TYR A 186 5.32 10.33 -3.77
CA TYR A 186 5.71 9.18 -4.58
C TYR A 186 6.86 8.48 -3.90
N SER A 187 6.60 7.34 -3.23
CA SER A 187 7.55 6.66 -2.37
C SER A 187 7.87 5.24 -2.87
N GLY A 188 9.14 4.90 -3.00
CA GLY A 188 9.61 3.56 -3.43
C GLY A 188 9.03 3.09 -4.76
N GLY A 189 8.59 4.00 -5.62
CA GLY A 189 8.05 3.67 -6.92
C GLY A 189 9.12 3.61 -8.00
N ASN A 190 8.82 2.90 -9.10
CA ASN A 190 9.65 2.92 -10.28
C ASN A 190 8.99 3.77 -11.37
N PRO A 191 9.58 4.93 -11.74
CA PRO A 191 8.99 5.80 -12.76
C PRO A 191 8.97 5.20 -14.17
N MET A 192 9.67 4.08 -14.39
CA MET A 192 9.66 3.35 -15.67
C MET A 192 8.74 2.12 -15.65
N GLY A 193 7.97 1.92 -14.55
CA GLY A 193 6.97 0.86 -14.43
C GLY A 193 7.48 -0.40 -13.74
N ARG A 194 6.52 -1.25 -13.37
CA ARG A 194 6.75 -2.49 -12.57
C ARG A 194 7.75 -3.43 -13.23
N ILE A 195 7.61 -3.66 -14.54
CA ILE A 195 8.46 -4.63 -15.26
C ILE A 195 9.95 -4.29 -15.14
N MET A 196 10.29 -2.98 -15.09
CA MET A 196 11.68 -2.57 -14.93
C MET A 196 12.23 -2.92 -13.53
N SER A 197 11.41 -2.90 -12.48
CA SER A 197 11.81 -3.38 -11.15
C SER A 197 12.00 -4.90 -11.15
N ILE A 198 11.11 -5.65 -11.78
CA ILE A 198 11.20 -7.11 -11.89
C ILE A 198 12.50 -7.51 -12.61
N ILE A 199 12.77 -6.91 -13.76
CA ILE A 199 14.01 -7.17 -14.53
C ILE A 199 15.25 -6.84 -13.67
N GLN A 200 15.27 -5.70 -12.99
CA GLN A 200 16.42 -5.32 -12.16
C GLN A 200 16.64 -6.24 -10.96
N GLN A 201 15.55 -6.68 -10.31
CA GLN A 201 15.65 -7.70 -9.26
C GLN A 201 16.24 -8.99 -9.76
N SER A 202 15.85 -9.42 -10.94
CA SER A 202 16.34 -10.65 -11.57
C SER A 202 17.79 -10.50 -12.02
N ARG A 203 18.16 -9.39 -12.66
CA ARG A 203 19.55 -9.07 -12.99
C ARG A 203 20.48 -9.05 -11.76
N ALA A 204 20.02 -8.53 -10.64
CA ALA A 204 20.83 -8.49 -9.41
C ALA A 204 21.15 -9.88 -8.81
N ARG A 205 20.49 -10.95 -9.28
CA ARG A 205 20.74 -12.34 -8.89
C ARG A 205 21.60 -13.12 -9.91
N GLU A 206 21.86 -12.53 -11.07
CA GLU A 206 22.70 -13.14 -12.07
C GLU A 206 24.15 -13.26 -11.58
N THR A 207 24.81 -14.33 -11.99
CA THR A 207 26.22 -14.60 -11.78
C THR A 207 26.98 -14.55 -13.10
N ASP A 208 28.27 -14.79 -13.12
CA ASP A 208 29.13 -14.79 -14.31
C ASP A 208 28.97 -16.03 -15.21
N THR A 209 27.87 -16.79 -15.02
CA THR A 209 27.58 -17.98 -15.82
C THR A 209 26.32 -17.77 -16.68
N ASP A 210 26.33 -18.29 -17.91
CA ASP A 210 25.18 -18.24 -18.82
C ASP A 210 23.94 -18.99 -18.31
N SER A 211 24.10 -19.83 -17.26
CA SER A 211 22.99 -20.55 -16.64
C SER A 211 22.11 -19.66 -15.75
N THR A 212 22.51 -18.40 -15.48
CA THR A 212 21.78 -17.45 -14.63
C THR A 212 21.25 -16.26 -15.44
N ARG A 213 20.50 -16.53 -16.52
CA ARG A 213 19.96 -15.48 -17.42
C ARG A 213 18.59 -14.97 -16.97
N PHE A 214 18.42 -14.72 -15.68
CA PHE A 214 17.13 -14.36 -15.09
C PHE A 214 16.50 -13.09 -15.67
N GLY A 215 17.29 -12.09 -16.03
CA GLY A 215 16.77 -10.88 -16.68
C GLY A 215 16.23 -11.15 -18.09
N GLU A 216 16.80 -12.10 -18.85
CA GLU A 216 16.27 -12.50 -20.16
C GLU A 216 14.97 -13.30 -20.02
N GLU A 217 14.84 -14.09 -18.96
CA GLU A 217 13.59 -14.79 -18.64
C GLU A 217 12.46 -13.79 -18.35
N GLU A 218 12.75 -12.71 -17.62
CA GLU A 218 11.77 -11.63 -17.35
C GLU A 218 11.41 -10.85 -18.62
N LEU A 219 12.34 -10.66 -19.55
CA LEU A 219 12.04 -10.05 -20.84
C LEU A 219 11.17 -10.96 -21.70
N SER A 220 11.38 -12.27 -21.68
CA SER A 220 10.52 -13.25 -22.33
C SER A 220 9.12 -13.26 -21.70
N TYR A 221 9.04 -13.25 -20.38
CA TYR A 221 7.76 -13.10 -19.67
C TYR A 221 7.05 -11.79 -20.04
N TRP A 222 7.80 -10.70 -20.21
CA TRP A 222 7.21 -9.42 -20.66
C TRP A 222 6.58 -9.52 -22.06
N GLN A 223 7.17 -10.28 -22.97
CA GLN A 223 6.57 -10.54 -24.29
C GLN A 223 5.22 -11.26 -24.16
N ASP A 224 5.12 -12.23 -23.24
CA ASP A 224 3.87 -12.95 -22.96
C ASP A 224 2.83 -11.99 -22.33
N VAL A 225 3.25 -11.13 -21.39
CA VAL A 225 2.40 -10.10 -20.79
C VAL A 225 1.83 -9.17 -21.86
N VAL A 226 2.66 -8.68 -22.79
CA VAL A 226 2.21 -7.78 -23.88
C VAL A 226 1.24 -8.48 -24.82
N THR A 227 1.50 -9.74 -25.14
CA THR A 227 0.63 -10.56 -26.00
C THR A 227 -0.73 -10.79 -25.34
N ASN A 228 -0.76 -10.97 -24.01
CA ASN A 228 -1.95 -11.31 -23.23
C ASN A 228 -2.45 -10.13 -22.37
N LYS A 229 -2.15 -8.90 -22.71
CA LYS A 229 -2.36 -7.68 -21.89
C LYS A 229 -3.79 -7.42 -21.42
N THR A 230 -4.78 -8.10 -21.93
CA THR A 230 -6.18 -8.00 -21.51
C THR A 230 -6.64 -9.21 -20.69
N SER A 231 -5.83 -10.28 -20.61
CA SER A 231 -6.17 -11.49 -19.89
C SER A 231 -6.10 -11.29 -18.37
N LEU A 232 -7.07 -11.87 -17.67
CA LEU A 232 -7.10 -11.98 -16.21
C LEU A 232 -6.47 -13.29 -15.72
N ASP A 233 -5.92 -14.11 -16.61
CA ASP A 233 -5.17 -15.29 -16.22
C ASP A 233 -3.89 -14.87 -15.50
N ALA A 234 -3.58 -15.59 -14.43
CA ALA A 234 -2.43 -15.33 -13.59
C ALA A 234 -1.38 -16.43 -13.81
N THR A 235 -0.14 -16.04 -14.09
CA THR A 235 0.99 -16.98 -14.24
C THR A 235 1.97 -16.90 -13.09
N GLN A 236 2.14 -15.73 -12.46
CA GLN A 236 3.06 -15.49 -11.35
C GLN A 236 2.40 -14.71 -10.20
N GLY A 237 1.14 -15.04 -9.88
CA GLY A 237 0.38 -14.40 -8.80
C GLY A 237 -0.44 -13.17 -9.23
N ASP A 238 0.02 -12.39 -10.21
CA ASP A 238 -0.73 -11.29 -10.81
C ASP A 238 -1.25 -11.66 -12.21
N PRO A 239 -2.46 -11.19 -12.59
CA PRO A 239 -2.94 -11.34 -13.98
C PRO A 239 -2.00 -10.62 -14.97
N TYR A 240 -1.95 -11.11 -16.20
CA TYR A 240 -1.24 -10.44 -17.29
C TYR A 240 -1.65 -8.97 -17.42
N LYS A 241 -2.95 -8.70 -17.38
CA LYS A 241 -3.49 -7.35 -17.44
C LYS A 241 -2.94 -6.47 -16.30
N SER A 242 -2.88 -6.97 -15.08
CA SER A 242 -2.34 -6.22 -13.93
C SER A 242 -0.87 -5.89 -14.15
N THR A 243 -0.07 -6.88 -14.52
CA THR A 243 1.37 -6.68 -14.79
C THR A 243 1.57 -5.68 -15.91
N PHE A 244 0.79 -5.74 -16.99
CA PHE A 244 0.85 -4.78 -18.09
C PHE A 244 0.49 -3.36 -17.63
N ASP A 245 -0.67 -3.17 -16.96
CA ASP A 245 -1.17 -1.87 -16.56
C ASP A 245 -0.22 -1.17 -15.57
N PHE A 246 0.32 -1.90 -14.57
CA PHE A 246 1.29 -1.38 -13.62
C PHE A 246 2.70 -1.18 -14.20
N SER A 247 2.97 -1.72 -15.39
CA SER A 247 4.21 -1.51 -16.12
C SER A 247 4.16 -0.34 -17.10
N ILE A 248 2.99 0.30 -17.29
CA ILE A 248 2.92 1.61 -17.97
C ILE A 248 3.75 2.60 -17.18
N PRO A 249 4.76 3.27 -17.79
CA PRO A 249 5.71 4.09 -17.07
C PRO A 249 5.03 5.25 -16.30
N PRO A 250 5.09 5.30 -14.97
CA PRO A 250 4.52 6.38 -14.16
C PRO A 250 5.07 7.78 -14.47
N ILE A 251 6.25 7.88 -15.06
CA ILE A 251 6.80 9.15 -15.54
C ILE A 251 5.80 9.92 -16.43
N GLN A 252 4.95 9.20 -17.20
CA GLN A 252 3.90 9.81 -18.03
C GLN A 252 2.83 10.55 -17.22
N TYR A 253 2.59 10.14 -15.97
CA TYR A 253 1.69 10.80 -15.03
C TYR A 253 2.41 11.94 -14.32
N LEU A 254 3.61 11.66 -13.81
CA LEU A 254 4.42 12.60 -13.00
C LEU A 254 4.74 13.87 -13.77
N GLU A 255 5.18 13.77 -15.02
CA GLU A 255 5.56 14.93 -15.85
C GLU A 255 4.43 15.96 -16.06
N LYS A 256 3.17 15.51 -16.03
CA LYS A 256 1.99 16.38 -16.22
C LYS A 256 1.66 17.19 -14.97
N LEU A 257 2.19 16.82 -13.81
CA LEU A 257 1.83 17.43 -12.54
C LEU A 257 2.40 18.84 -12.42
N LYS A 258 1.56 19.75 -11.91
CA LYS A 258 1.91 21.12 -11.53
C LYS A 258 1.88 21.33 -10.01
N ILE A 259 1.26 20.38 -9.27
CA ILE A 259 1.23 20.38 -7.81
C ILE A 259 2.61 20.01 -7.23
N PRO A 260 2.91 20.36 -5.96
CA PRO A 260 4.09 19.86 -5.27
C PRO A 260 4.14 18.33 -5.24
N VAL A 261 5.30 17.77 -5.60
CA VAL A 261 5.56 16.33 -5.61
C VAL A 261 6.83 16.04 -4.79
N LEU A 262 6.72 15.12 -3.84
CA LEU A 262 7.85 14.56 -3.12
C LEU A 262 8.14 13.16 -3.65
N VAL A 263 9.36 12.94 -4.13
CA VAL A 263 9.87 11.63 -4.58
C VAL A 263 10.84 11.10 -3.54
N CYS A 264 10.50 9.96 -2.91
CA CYS A 264 11.31 9.29 -1.90
C CYS A 264 11.71 7.89 -2.38
N TYR A 265 12.97 7.51 -2.20
CA TYR A 265 13.46 6.17 -2.54
C TYR A 265 14.73 5.81 -1.77
N GLY A 266 14.94 4.52 -1.55
CA GLY A 266 16.21 4.00 -1.03
C GLY A 266 17.26 3.94 -2.13
N THR A 267 18.52 4.34 -1.85
CA THR A 267 19.57 4.32 -2.89
C THR A 267 20.08 2.92 -3.23
N LYS A 268 19.64 1.92 -2.48
CA LYS A 268 19.88 0.48 -2.74
C LYS A 268 18.64 -0.25 -3.23
N ASP A 269 17.53 0.46 -3.46
CA ASP A 269 16.36 -0.06 -4.14
C ASP A 269 16.68 -0.26 -5.63
N TRP A 270 16.17 -1.33 -6.23
CA TRP A 270 16.28 -1.58 -7.69
C TRP A 270 15.65 -0.48 -8.53
N SER A 271 14.70 0.28 -7.98
CA SER A 271 14.11 1.45 -8.63
C SER A 271 14.99 2.71 -8.60
N SER A 272 16.07 2.72 -7.81
CA SER A 272 16.92 3.90 -7.60
C SER A 272 17.48 4.52 -8.89
N PRO A 273 18.07 3.76 -9.84
CA PRO A 273 18.58 4.34 -11.08
C PRO A 273 17.52 5.03 -11.92
N PHE A 274 16.28 4.51 -11.87
CA PHE A 274 15.15 5.09 -12.61
C PHE A 274 14.62 6.37 -11.93
N ASN A 275 14.67 6.46 -10.60
CA ASN A 275 14.36 7.69 -9.88
C ASN A 275 15.42 8.77 -10.11
N ASP A 276 16.70 8.39 -10.21
CA ASP A 276 17.76 9.30 -10.60
C ASP A 276 17.56 9.80 -12.04
N TYR A 277 17.19 8.91 -12.97
CA TYR A 277 16.83 9.30 -14.34
C TYR A 277 15.65 10.30 -14.35
N LEU A 278 14.58 10.01 -13.60
CA LEU A 278 13.44 10.94 -13.46
C LEU A 278 13.92 12.31 -13.00
N ARG A 279 14.80 12.37 -12.00
CA ARG A 279 15.35 13.63 -11.48
C ARG A 279 16.13 14.38 -12.55
N VAL A 280 17.01 13.71 -13.27
CA VAL A 280 17.80 14.28 -14.37
C VAL A 280 16.88 14.85 -15.45
N ASP A 281 15.86 14.11 -15.83
CA ASP A 281 14.91 14.52 -16.88
C ASP A 281 14.06 15.72 -16.46
N LEU A 282 13.57 15.76 -15.22
CA LEU A 282 12.81 16.87 -14.68
C LEU A 282 13.66 18.16 -14.53
N ILE A 283 14.94 18.03 -14.16
CA ILE A 283 15.90 19.15 -14.17
C ILE A 283 16.05 19.70 -15.58
N ARG A 284 16.26 18.81 -16.57
CA ARG A 284 16.38 19.21 -17.99
C ARG A 284 15.13 19.92 -18.50
N LYS A 285 13.95 19.53 -18.01
CA LYS A 285 12.65 20.14 -18.35
C LYS A 285 12.31 21.39 -17.52
N GLY A 286 13.19 21.84 -16.62
CA GLY A 286 12.98 23.01 -15.78
C GLY A 286 11.82 22.86 -14.78
N LYS A 287 11.49 21.65 -14.36
CA LYS A 287 10.41 21.39 -13.39
C LYS A 287 10.87 21.73 -11.97
N SER A 288 10.24 22.71 -11.34
CA SER A 288 10.58 23.21 -9.99
C SER A 288 9.65 22.69 -8.88
N ASN A 289 8.56 22.01 -9.23
CA ASN A 289 7.57 21.53 -8.28
C ASN A 289 7.89 20.13 -7.69
N PHE A 290 9.05 19.55 -8.01
CA PHE A 290 9.52 18.26 -7.50
C PHE A 290 10.59 18.45 -6.44
N THR A 291 10.43 17.71 -5.32
CA THR A 291 11.45 17.55 -4.28
C THR A 291 11.89 16.08 -4.27
N PHE A 292 13.19 15.84 -4.29
CA PHE A 292 13.75 14.48 -4.22
C PHE A 292 14.42 14.22 -2.87
N ARG A 293 14.06 13.12 -2.24
CA ARG A 293 14.64 12.65 -0.97
C ARG A 293 15.14 11.22 -1.11
N PRO A 294 16.38 11.00 -1.57
CA PRO A 294 17.04 9.70 -1.50
C PRO A 294 17.41 9.38 -0.05
N TYR A 295 17.15 8.13 0.36
CA TYR A 295 17.60 7.57 1.65
C TYR A 295 18.82 6.70 1.40
N ILE A 296 20.00 7.24 1.80
CA ILE A 296 21.29 6.65 1.46
C ILE A 296 21.47 5.31 2.16
N GLY A 297 21.91 4.29 1.41
CA GLY A 297 22.22 2.95 1.92
C GLY A 297 21.03 2.10 2.28
N THR A 298 19.80 2.55 1.96
CA THR A 298 18.57 1.80 2.27
C THR A 298 17.97 1.12 1.04
N GLU A 299 17.32 -0.04 1.26
CA GLU A 299 16.57 -0.78 0.25
C GLU A 299 15.14 -0.22 0.05
N HIS A 300 14.30 -0.96 -0.65
CA HIS A 300 12.95 -0.59 -1.04
C HIS A 300 12.05 -0.08 0.10
N ASN A 301 12.10 -0.72 1.26
CA ASN A 301 11.31 -0.38 2.46
C ASN A 301 12.09 0.49 3.47
N TYR A 302 13.15 1.14 3.01
CA TYR A 302 13.99 2.05 3.80
C TYR A 302 14.79 1.38 4.93
N PHE A 303 14.91 0.07 4.95
CA PHE A 303 15.83 -0.61 5.84
C PHE A 303 17.27 -0.47 5.32
N PRO A 304 18.26 -0.13 6.17
CA PRO A 304 19.64 -0.16 5.75
C PRO A 304 20.06 -1.59 5.41
N LEU A 305 21.02 -1.74 4.52
CA LEU A 305 21.60 -3.05 4.24
C LEU A 305 22.69 -3.40 5.25
N THR A 306 22.78 -4.66 5.61
CA THR A 306 23.91 -5.26 6.35
C THR A 306 25.12 -5.43 5.42
N SER A 307 26.27 -5.82 5.97
CA SER A 307 27.49 -6.06 5.18
C SER A 307 27.35 -7.17 4.12
N ASP A 308 26.41 -8.09 4.30
CA ASP A 308 26.06 -9.16 3.38
C ASP A 308 24.85 -8.82 2.46
N ASN A 309 24.56 -7.52 2.31
CA ASN A 309 23.52 -6.95 1.45
C ASN A 309 22.09 -7.42 1.76
N ARG A 310 21.79 -7.79 3.00
CA ARG A 310 20.42 -8.09 3.46
C ARG A 310 19.81 -6.92 4.20
N PRO A 311 18.47 -6.73 4.15
CA PRO A 311 17.81 -5.70 4.95
C PRO A 311 18.05 -5.90 6.44
N ASN A 312 18.49 -4.85 7.14
CA ASN A 312 18.62 -4.83 8.59
C ASN A 312 17.30 -4.35 9.22
N TYR A 313 16.43 -5.29 9.58
CA TYR A 313 15.13 -4.99 10.18
C TYR A 313 15.20 -4.45 11.61
N GLU A 314 16.36 -4.47 12.28
CA GLU A 314 16.53 -3.88 13.60
C GLU A 314 16.55 -2.33 13.54
N ILE A 315 16.84 -1.75 12.37
CA ILE A 315 16.88 -0.30 12.16
C ILE A 315 15.64 0.14 11.40
N PHE A 316 14.59 0.48 12.14
CA PHE A 316 13.33 0.93 11.59
C PHE A 316 13.38 2.40 11.18
N ASN A 317 13.31 2.69 9.89
CA ASN A 317 13.43 4.06 9.36
C ASN A 317 12.10 4.67 8.91
N TRP A 318 11.01 3.94 8.88
CA TRP A 318 9.74 4.44 8.37
C TRP A 318 9.21 5.68 9.10
N ASP A 319 9.42 5.75 10.42
CA ASP A 319 9.01 6.93 11.17
C ASP A 319 9.83 8.18 10.80
N LYS A 320 11.11 8.02 10.46
CA LYS A 320 11.94 9.11 9.92
C LYS A 320 11.43 9.56 8.54
N VAL A 321 10.97 8.61 7.73
CA VAL A 321 10.40 8.89 6.40
C VAL A 321 9.10 9.67 6.54
N ALA A 322 8.17 9.20 7.38
CA ALA A 322 6.89 9.88 7.63
C ALA A 322 7.06 11.27 8.26
N ASN A 323 7.99 11.43 9.20
CA ASN A 323 8.33 12.72 9.78
C ASN A 323 8.93 13.70 8.75
N TYR A 324 9.69 13.19 7.76
CA TYR A 324 10.15 14.03 6.65
C TYR A 324 8.98 14.44 5.74
N TRP A 325 8.02 13.54 5.47
CA TRP A 325 6.81 13.89 4.71
C TRP A 325 6.05 15.03 5.39
N LEU A 326 5.85 14.94 6.71
CA LEU A 326 5.18 15.99 7.47
C LEU A 326 5.91 17.34 7.35
N LYS A 327 7.24 17.36 7.59
CA LYS A 327 8.05 18.57 7.45
C LYS A 327 7.98 19.18 6.05
N TRP A 328 7.96 18.34 5.02
CA TRP A 328 7.85 18.79 3.63
C TRP A 328 6.47 19.40 3.35
N LEU A 329 5.41 18.79 3.87
CA LEU A 329 4.02 19.30 3.72
C LEU A 329 3.82 20.64 4.45
N ASP A 330 4.47 20.86 5.57
CA ASP A 330 4.41 22.15 6.33
C ASP A 330 5.10 23.32 5.59
N GLN A 331 5.98 23.02 4.62
CA GLN A 331 6.73 24.01 3.84
C GLN A 331 6.08 24.36 2.48
N LYS A 332 5.05 23.65 2.09
CA LYS A 332 4.38 23.78 0.77
C LYS A 332 2.93 24.23 0.92
#